data_84d22cbbcc514d9361a90f946f12327b
#
_entry.id   84d22cbbcc514d9361a90f946f12327b
#
_cell.length_a   1.000
_cell.length_b   1.000
_cell.length_c   1.000
_cell.angle_alpha   90.00
_cell.angle_beta   90.00
_cell.angle_gamma   90.00
#
_symmetry.space_group_name_H-M   'P 1'
#
loop_
_entity.id
_entity.type
_entity.pdbx_description
1 polymer ?
#
loop_
_entity_poly.entity_id
_entity_poly.type
_entity_poly.pdbx_seq_one_letter_code
_entity_poly.pdbx_strand_id
1 'polypeptide(L)'
;MARPRVLSGVQPTGSLHLGNWLGAIRNWVDLQHSHDTFFCVVDLHAITVPHDPKRLADDTRSTAALYLACGINPELATVFVQSQVPAHAELAWLLNCVTPLNWLERMIQFKEKALKQGDNVSVGLLDYPVLMAADILLYDADQ
;
A
#
# COMPACT_ATOMS: atom_id res chain seq x y z
N MET A 1 -1.58 9.44 -27.13
CA MET A 1 -2.15 9.73 -25.81
C MET A 1 -1.26 9.07 -24.77
N ALA A 2 -1.07 9.68 -23.59
CA ALA A 2 -0.37 9.02 -22.49
C ALA A 2 -1.18 7.78 -22.05
N ARG A 3 -0.49 6.73 -21.57
CA ARG A 3 -1.16 5.57 -21.00
C ARG A 3 -1.80 5.98 -19.66
N PRO A 4 -2.99 5.46 -19.30
CA PRO A 4 -3.54 5.66 -17.96
C PRO A 4 -2.60 5.09 -16.90
N ARG A 5 -2.52 5.75 -15.74
CA ARG A 5 -1.68 5.30 -14.62
C ARG A 5 -2.46 4.45 -13.65
N VAL A 6 -1.83 3.38 -13.21
CA VAL A 6 -2.37 2.47 -12.19
C VAL A 6 -1.40 2.40 -11.02
N LEU A 7 -1.90 2.69 -9.84
CA LEU A 7 -1.18 2.44 -8.58
C LEU A 7 -1.92 1.36 -7.80
N SER A 8 -1.19 0.35 -7.39
CA SER A 8 -1.74 -0.67 -6.50
C SER A 8 -0.63 -1.26 -5.63
N GLY A 9 -1.01 -1.93 -4.54
CA GLY A 9 -0.02 -2.48 -3.64
C GLY A 9 -0.59 -3.54 -2.69
N VAL A 10 0.31 -4.35 -2.15
CA VAL A 10 0.00 -5.35 -1.13
C VAL A 10 0.88 -5.13 0.09
N GLN A 11 0.30 -5.27 1.28
CA GLN A 11 1.05 -5.23 2.53
C GLN A 11 1.90 -6.49 2.69
N PRO A 12 3.17 -6.36 3.12
CA PRO A 12 4.04 -7.50 3.40
C PRO A 12 3.71 -8.13 4.76
N THR A 13 2.50 -8.66 4.91
CA THR A 13 1.98 -9.23 6.17
C THR A 13 1.93 -10.75 6.13
N GLY A 14 3.07 -11.39 5.84
CA GLY A 14 3.18 -12.84 5.74
C GLY A 14 3.03 -13.38 4.33
N SER A 15 2.64 -14.66 4.22
CA SER A 15 2.53 -15.31 2.90
C SER A 15 1.36 -14.76 2.11
N LEU A 16 1.62 -14.39 0.85
CA LEU A 16 0.54 -14.11 -0.10
C LEU A 16 -0.32 -15.38 -0.26
N HIS A 17 -1.63 -15.21 -0.17
CA HIS A 17 -2.58 -16.29 -0.37
C HIS A 17 -3.31 -16.15 -1.72
N LEU A 18 -4.04 -17.20 -2.10
CA LEU A 18 -4.75 -17.26 -3.37
C LEU A 18 -5.67 -16.03 -3.61
N GLY A 19 -6.23 -15.45 -2.54
CA GLY A 19 -7.04 -14.23 -2.63
C GLY A 19 -6.26 -13.00 -3.11
N ASN A 20 -5.00 -12.84 -2.70
CA ASN A 20 -4.14 -11.75 -3.20
C ASN A 20 -3.83 -11.95 -4.69
N TRP A 21 -3.57 -13.20 -5.11
CA TRP A 21 -3.34 -13.52 -6.51
C TRP A 21 -4.57 -13.23 -7.37
N LEU A 22 -5.72 -13.78 -7.02
CA LEU A 22 -6.95 -13.64 -7.81
C LEU A 22 -7.52 -12.22 -7.76
N GLY A 23 -7.43 -11.56 -6.60
CA GLY A 23 -8.02 -10.24 -6.37
C GLY A 23 -7.19 -9.07 -6.91
N ALA A 24 -5.87 -9.22 -7.03
CA ALA A 24 -4.98 -8.13 -7.40
C ALA A 24 -3.93 -8.54 -8.44
N ILE A 25 -2.98 -9.41 -8.09
CA ILE A 25 -1.74 -9.63 -8.86
C ILE A 25 -2.03 -10.13 -10.29
N ARG A 26 -3.00 -11.01 -10.46
CA ARG A 26 -3.41 -11.50 -11.78
C ARG A 26 -3.83 -10.34 -12.70
N ASN A 27 -4.62 -9.41 -12.18
CA ASN A 27 -5.06 -8.25 -12.96
C ASN A 27 -3.87 -7.32 -13.30
N TRP A 28 -2.90 -7.19 -12.38
CA TRP A 28 -1.70 -6.38 -12.61
C TRP A 28 -0.84 -6.93 -13.75
N VAL A 29 -0.74 -8.26 -13.87
CA VAL A 29 -0.03 -8.90 -14.98
C VAL A 29 -0.63 -8.52 -16.33
N ASP A 30 -1.94 -8.40 -16.40
CA ASP A 30 -2.63 -7.95 -17.63
C ASP A 30 -2.47 -6.44 -17.86
N LEU A 31 -2.61 -5.63 -16.78
CA LEU A 31 -2.56 -4.16 -16.84
C LEU A 31 -1.20 -3.61 -17.26
N GLN A 32 -0.08 -4.27 -16.88
CA GLN A 32 1.28 -3.81 -17.24
C GLN A 32 1.51 -3.66 -18.76
N HIS A 33 0.71 -4.30 -19.60
CA HIS A 33 0.83 -4.23 -21.05
C HIS A 33 0.13 -3.02 -21.65
N SER A 34 -0.84 -2.44 -20.94
CA SER A 34 -1.73 -1.38 -21.48
C SER A 34 -1.65 -0.07 -20.69
N HIS A 35 -1.16 -0.10 -19.45
CA HIS A 35 -1.10 1.03 -18.53
C HIS A 35 0.34 1.38 -18.14
N ASP A 36 0.54 2.57 -17.59
CA ASP A 36 1.74 2.96 -16.86
C ASP A 36 1.53 2.54 -15.40
N THR A 37 2.18 1.44 -15.01
CA THR A 37 1.84 0.72 -13.77
C THR A 37 2.89 0.88 -12.69
N PHE A 38 2.42 1.15 -11.46
CA PHE A 38 3.19 1.32 -10.24
C PHE A 38 2.70 0.33 -9.19
N PHE A 39 3.48 -0.73 -8.95
CA PHE A 39 3.14 -1.78 -7.99
C PHE A 39 4.02 -1.66 -6.75
N CYS A 40 3.40 -1.28 -5.66
CA CYS A 40 4.05 -0.93 -4.41
C CYS A 40 3.98 -2.09 -3.41
N VAL A 41 5.08 -2.39 -2.73
CA VAL A 41 5.04 -3.14 -1.47
C VAL A 41 4.83 -2.11 -0.35
N VAL A 42 3.63 -2.09 0.24
CA VAL A 42 3.20 -1.02 1.16
C VAL A 42 3.57 -1.33 2.61
N ASP A 43 4.86 -1.28 2.89
CA ASP A 43 5.46 -1.60 4.18
C ASP A 43 5.13 -0.55 5.27
N LEU A 44 4.93 0.73 4.92
CA LEU A 44 4.47 1.74 5.86
C LEU A 44 3.03 1.48 6.33
N HIS A 45 2.17 0.93 5.47
CA HIS A 45 0.85 0.48 5.89
C HIS A 45 0.91 -0.75 6.77
N ALA A 46 1.88 -1.65 6.55
CA ALA A 46 2.02 -2.86 7.34
C ALA A 46 2.34 -2.56 8.81
N ILE A 47 3.11 -1.50 9.11
CA ILE A 47 3.49 -1.14 10.48
C ILE A 47 2.37 -0.46 11.29
N THR A 48 1.23 -0.16 10.68
CA THR A 48 0.06 0.41 11.39
C THR A 48 -0.64 -0.59 12.31
N VAL A 49 -0.35 -1.88 12.14
CA VAL A 49 -0.86 -2.98 12.98
C VAL A 49 0.29 -3.72 13.65
N PRO A 50 0.04 -4.47 14.74
CA PRO A 50 1.08 -5.26 15.40
C PRO A 50 1.80 -6.18 14.41
N HIS A 51 3.12 -6.12 14.38
CA HIS A 51 3.99 -6.90 13.49
C HIS A 51 5.29 -7.28 14.19
N ASP A 52 6.02 -8.24 13.63
CA ASP A 52 7.38 -8.56 14.06
C ASP A 52 8.39 -7.73 13.22
N PRO A 53 9.08 -6.74 13.83
CA PRO A 53 10.03 -5.89 13.11
C PRO A 53 11.18 -6.67 12.46
N LYS A 54 11.56 -7.82 13.05
CA LYS A 54 12.66 -8.65 12.51
C LYS A 54 12.28 -9.33 11.19
N ARG A 55 10.99 -9.61 11.03
CA ARG A 55 10.45 -10.27 9.82
C ARG A 55 10.06 -9.29 8.73
N LEU A 56 9.74 -8.04 9.06
CA LEU A 56 9.19 -7.07 8.10
C LEU A 56 10.08 -6.91 6.86
N ALA A 57 11.39 -6.82 7.04
CA ALA A 57 12.33 -6.68 5.92
C ALA A 57 12.35 -7.92 5.01
N ASP A 58 12.25 -9.12 5.59
CA ASP A 58 12.21 -10.38 4.84
C ASP A 58 10.87 -10.55 4.13
N ASP A 59 9.77 -10.24 4.81
CA ASP A 59 8.43 -10.29 4.24
C ASP A 59 8.28 -9.27 3.10
N THR A 60 8.88 -8.08 3.21
CA THR A 60 8.91 -7.07 2.15
C THR A 60 9.65 -7.58 0.90
N ARG A 61 10.84 -8.16 1.08
CA ARG A 61 11.61 -8.73 -0.04
C ARG A 61 10.87 -9.91 -0.67
N SER A 62 10.28 -10.78 0.16
CA SER A 62 9.52 -11.94 -0.32
C SER A 62 8.28 -11.51 -1.12
N THR A 63 7.59 -10.45 -0.68
CA THR A 63 6.43 -9.91 -1.40
C THR A 63 6.84 -9.36 -2.77
N ALA A 64 7.94 -8.59 -2.84
CA ALA A 64 8.46 -8.10 -4.12
C ALA A 64 8.88 -9.26 -5.05
N ALA A 65 9.57 -10.27 -4.51
CA ALA A 65 9.95 -11.47 -5.28
C ALA A 65 8.74 -12.23 -5.82
N LEU A 66 7.66 -12.31 -5.03
CA LEU A 66 6.41 -12.94 -5.47
C LEU A 66 5.72 -12.15 -6.60
N TYR A 67 5.77 -10.81 -6.61
CA TYR A 67 5.28 -10.04 -7.76
C TYR A 67 5.95 -10.49 -9.06
N LEU A 68 7.29 -10.57 -9.04
CA LEU A 68 8.06 -11.01 -10.21
C LEU A 68 7.76 -12.47 -10.58
N ALA A 69 7.71 -13.36 -9.60
CA ALA A 69 7.39 -14.76 -9.81
C ALA A 69 5.97 -14.98 -10.38
N CYS A 70 5.05 -14.08 -10.06
CA CYS A 70 3.68 -14.09 -10.58
C CYS A 70 3.55 -13.53 -12.00
N GLY A 71 4.61 -12.97 -12.57
CA GLY A 71 4.62 -12.50 -13.96
C GLY A 71 4.64 -10.97 -14.12
N ILE A 72 4.84 -10.20 -13.04
CA ILE A 72 5.13 -8.78 -13.17
C ILE A 72 6.54 -8.62 -13.76
N ASN A 73 6.61 -7.94 -14.90
CA ASN A 73 7.87 -7.67 -15.60
C ASN A 73 8.39 -6.27 -15.22
N PRO A 74 9.57 -6.15 -14.58
CA PRO A 74 10.13 -4.86 -14.18
C PRO A 74 10.58 -3.98 -15.35
N GLU A 75 10.60 -4.49 -16.58
CA GLU A 75 10.80 -3.69 -17.78
C GLU A 75 9.52 -2.99 -18.27
N LEU A 76 8.36 -3.47 -17.83
CA LEU A 76 7.05 -2.93 -18.20
C LEU A 76 6.37 -2.18 -17.06
N ALA A 77 6.60 -2.60 -15.82
CA ALA A 77 5.97 -2.08 -14.61
C ALA A 77 7.02 -1.56 -13.62
N THR A 78 6.71 -0.48 -12.95
CA THR A 78 7.53 0.01 -11.83
C THR A 78 7.15 -0.76 -10.57
N VAL A 79 8.10 -1.52 -10.00
CA VAL A 79 7.95 -2.22 -8.72
C VAL A 79 8.83 -1.55 -7.68
N PHE A 80 8.26 -1.16 -6.53
CA PHE A 80 9.00 -0.44 -5.51
C PHE A 80 8.47 -0.74 -4.10
N VAL A 81 9.27 -0.36 -3.10
CA VAL A 81 8.91 -0.43 -1.67
C VAL A 81 8.55 0.97 -1.20
N GLN A 82 7.41 1.12 -0.56
CA GLN A 82 6.84 2.42 -0.16
C GLN A 82 7.81 3.25 0.69
N SER A 83 8.44 2.65 1.70
CA SER A 83 9.39 3.35 2.58
C SER A 83 10.68 3.82 1.87
N GLN A 84 10.99 3.31 0.68
CA GLN A 84 12.14 3.74 -0.09
C GLN A 84 11.86 5.02 -0.92
N VAL A 85 10.64 5.51 -0.90
CA VAL A 85 10.22 6.76 -1.53
C VAL A 85 9.71 7.72 -0.44
N PRO A 86 10.57 8.57 0.14
CA PRO A 86 10.22 9.43 1.28
C PRO A 86 9.01 10.34 1.03
N ALA A 87 8.76 10.70 -0.22
CA ALA A 87 7.65 11.56 -0.62
C ALA A 87 6.27 11.05 -0.14
N HIS A 88 6.08 9.75 0.05
CA HIS A 88 4.85 9.18 0.62
C HIS A 88 4.58 9.73 2.03
N ALA A 89 5.58 9.67 2.90
CA ALA A 89 5.47 10.17 4.27
C ALA A 89 5.42 11.70 4.32
N GLU A 90 6.15 12.39 3.45
CA GLU A 90 6.15 13.85 3.35
C GLU A 90 4.79 14.38 2.92
N LEU A 91 4.20 13.81 1.86
CA LEU A 91 2.88 14.22 1.41
C LEU A 91 1.80 13.84 2.43
N ALA A 92 1.90 12.67 3.06
CA ALA A 92 0.98 12.29 4.15
C ALA A 92 1.01 13.31 5.29
N TRP A 93 2.19 13.80 5.68
CA TRP A 93 2.30 14.85 6.69
C TRP A 93 1.61 16.14 6.26
N LEU A 94 1.81 16.60 5.03
CA LEU A 94 1.14 17.79 4.52
C LEU A 94 -0.38 17.65 4.50
N LEU A 95 -0.87 16.48 4.08
CA LEU A 95 -2.30 16.18 4.07
C LEU A 95 -2.87 16.11 5.49
N ASN A 96 -2.12 15.58 6.46
CA ASN A 96 -2.52 15.56 7.87
C ASN A 96 -2.77 16.95 8.43
N CYS A 97 -2.01 17.96 7.99
CA CYS A 97 -2.19 19.34 8.44
C CYS A 97 -3.51 19.97 7.98
N VAL A 98 -4.17 19.39 6.98
CA VAL A 98 -5.43 19.93 6.41
C VAL A 98 -6.61 18.95 6.51
N THR A 99 -6.38 17.72 6.96
CA THR A 99 -7.43 16.70 7.09
C THR A 99 -8.14 16.83 8.45
N PRO A 100 -9.47 17.02 8.48
CA PRO A 100 -10.21 17.07 9.73
C PRO A 100 -10.21 15.71 10.45
N LEU A 101 -9.85 15.71 11.73
CA LEU A 101 -9.77 14.49 12.57
C LEU A 101 -11.05 13.65 12.52
N ASN A 102 -12.21 14.30 12.54
CA ASN A 102 -13.51 13.63 12.54
C ASN A 102 -13.80 12.87 11.23
N TRP A 103 -13.07 13.12 10.14
CA TRP A 103 -13.18 12.31 8.93
C TRP A 103 -12.56 10.94 9.16
N LEU A 104 -11.39 10.90 9.78
CA LEU A 104 -10.67 9.66 10.08
C LEU A 104 -11.42 8.80 11.11
N GLU A 105 -11.98 9.42 12.15
CA GLU A 105 -12.78 8.73 13.17
C GLU A 105 -14.06 8.08 12.62
N ARG A 106 -14.59 8.57 11.50
CA ARG A 106 -15.75 7.98 10.83
C ARG A 106 -15.46 6.78 9.96
N MET A 107 -14.19 6.51 9.65
CA MET A 107 -13.80 5.40 8.79
C MET A 107 -14.18 4.06 9.43
N ILE A 108 -14.95 3.25 8.68
CA ILE A 108 -15.45 1.95 9.16
C ILE A 108 -14.28 1.01 9.47
N GLN A 109 -13.28 0.98 8.61
CA GLN A 109 -12.11 0.13 8.77
C GLN A 109 -11.28 0.49 10.01
N PHE A 110 -11.21 1.78 10.38
CA PHE A 110 -10.59 2.19 11.65
C PHE A 110 -11.33 1.56 12.83
N LYS A 111 -12.67 1.69 12.88
CA LYS A 111 -13.51 1.16 13.96
C LYS A 111 -13.38 -0.35 14.11
N GLU A 112 -13.40 -1.09 13.00
CA GLU A 112 -13.27 -2.54 13.00
C GLU A 112 -11.91 -3.03 13.49
N LYS A 113 -10.82 -2.37 13.04
CA LYS A 113 -9.46 -2.72 13.44
C LYS A 113 -9.15 -2.28 14.88
N ALA A 114 -9.64 -1.11 15.30
CA ALA A 114 -9.50 -0.61 16.65
C ALA A 114 -10.15 -1.56 17.67
N LEU A 115 -11.34 -2.07 17.37
CA LEU A 115 -12.02 -3.07 18.21
C LEU A 115 -11.19 -4.34 18.41
N LYS A 116 -10.42 -4.74 17.42
CA LYS A 116 -9.53 -5.92 17.51
C LYS A 116 -8.26 -5.67 18.29
N GLN A 117 -7.77 -4.43 18.35
CA GLN A 117 -6.53 -4.06 19.05
C GLN A 117 -6.75 -3.67 20.52
N GLY A 118 -7.99 -3.43 20.95
CA GLY A 118 -8.30 -3.00 22.31
C GLY A 118 -7.68 -1.63 22.64
N ASP A 119 -7.01 -1.51 23.80
CA ASP A 119 -6.49 -0.24 24.30
C ASP A 119 -5.19 0.24 23.61
N ASN A 120 -4.58 -0.59 22.75
CA ASN A 120 -3.29 -0.31 22.09
C ASN A 120 -3.44 0.14 20.63
N VAL A 121 -4.44 0.95 20.35
CA VAL A 121 -4.65 1.50 18.99
C VAL A 121 -3.61 2.57 18.71
N SER A 122 -2.81 2.39 17.66
CA SER A 122 -1.81 3.37 17.25
C SER A 122 -2.44 4.55 16.49
N VAL A 123 -1.79 5.72 16.56
CA VAL A 123 -2.15 6.87 15.71
C VAL A 123 -2.05 6.49 14.24
N GLY A 124 -1.05 5.69 13.84
CA GLY A 124 -0.90 5.21 12.47
C GLY A 124 -2.10 4.42 11.95
N LEU A 125 -2.83 3.70 12.83
CA LEU A 125 -4.06 3.02 12.44
C LEU A 125 -5.21 4.00 12.18
N LEU A 126 -5.26 5.13 12.87
CA LEU A 126 -6.21 6.21 12.60
C LEU A 126 -5.84 6.94 11.30
N ASP A 127 -4.54 7.14 11.08
CA ASP A 127 -3.98 8.01 10.05
C ASP A 127 -3.73 7.34 8.69
N TYR A 128 -3.73 6.00 8.62
CA TYR A 128 -3.43 5.30 7.38
C TYR A 128 -4.27 5.74 6.15
N PRO A 129 -5.52 6.24 6.26
CA PRO A 129 -6.25 6.73 5.09
C PRO A 129 -5.61 7.99 4.47
N VAL A 130 -4.93 8.80 5.28
CA VAL A 130 -4.19 9.96 4.79
C VAL A 130 -2.94 9.52 4.04
N LEU A 131 -2.21 8.54 4.56
CA LEU A 131 -1.08 7.92 3.85
C LEU A 131 -1.55 7.29 2.53
N MET A 132 -2.69 6.61 2.53
CA MET A 132 -3.26 6.02 1.30
C MET A 132 -3.63 7.10 0.27
N ALA A 133 -4.19 8.22 0.71
CA ALA A 133 -4.46 9.36 -0.18
C ALA A 133 -3.16 9.94 -0.74
N ALA A 134 -2.11 10.05 0.08
CA ALA A 134 -0.79 10.48 -0.37
C ALA A 134 -0.22 9.53 -1.44
N ASP A 135 -0.33 8.21 -1.23
CA ASP A 135 0.11 7.20 -2.19
C ASP A 135 -0.51 7.44 -3.56
N ILE A 136 -1.83 7.64 -3.61
CA ILE A 136 -2.59 7.80 -4.86
C ILE A 136 -2.24 9.14 -5.54
N LEU A 137 -2.24 10.22 -4.77
CA LEU A 137 -2.01 11.57 -5.30
C LEU A 137 -0.59 11.77 -5.81
N LEU A 138 0.39 11.12 -5.18
CA LEU A 138 1.80 11.25 -5.55
C LEU A 138 2.08 10.79 -6.99
N TYR A 139 1.36 9.79 -7.47
CA TYR A 139 1.54 9.21 -8.81
C TYR A 139 0.53 9.73 -9.83
N ASP A 140 -0.41 10.59 -9.41
CA ASP A 140 -1.50 11.06 -10.30
C ASP A 140 -2.20 9.86 -10.96
N ALA A 141 -2.57 8.87 -10.15
CA ALA A 141 -3.10 7.61 -10.61
C ALA A 141 -4.56 7.76 -11.06
N ASP A 142 -4.87 7.21 -12.24
CA ASP A 142 -6.24 7.16 -12.79
C ASP A 142 -7.07 6.01 -12.18
N GLN A 143 -6.37 4.95 -11.70
CA GLN A 143 -6.97 3.74 -11.11
C GLN A 143 -6.12 3.22 -9.95
#